data_69275fe4578dc439f8b25c804c2efeef
#
_entry.id   69275fe4578dc439f8b25c804c2efeef
#
_cell.length_a   1.000
_cell.length_b   1.000
_cell.length_c   1.000
_cell.angle_alpha   90.00
_cell.angle_beta   90.00
_cell.angle_gamma   90.00
#
_symmetry.space_group_name_H-M   'P 1'
#
loop_
_entity.id
_entity.type
_entity.pdbx_description
1 polymer ?
#
loop_
_entity_poly.entity_id
_entity_poly.type
_entity_poly.pdbx_seq_one_letter_code
_entity_poly.pdbx_strand_id
1 'polypeptide(L)'
;MIPDAPILRRSRRLILTLLLPLLAWMGATLALADDREQRDLVDQSRMTLSNFLADTNMTWFRDHIQDAKGLFIVPQYMKGALIYGAAGGSGVFVAKDEKTGEWSEPAFFTMGAASFGFQFGAQMSEVVLLVLTQRGVDSLLLGNFKLGADGSVAVGPVGAGVSGATTPNLSADLLSFVRAKGLFAGVSLEGAALISRDEWSRAYYGKPVSPTDIVIRREVKNPHSETLRAEILRAIDRK
;
A
#
# COMPACT_ATOMS: atom_id res chain seq x y z
N MET A 1 70.70 -27.05 12.18
CA MET A 1 69.79 -28.13 11.72
C MET A 1 68.61 -28.14 12.67
N ILE A 2 67.54 -27.45 12.31
CA ILE A 2 66.31 -27.29 13.18
C ILE A 2 65.24 -28.16 12.56
N PRO A 3 64.60 -29.10 13.27
CA PRO A 3 63.62 -29.98 12.67
C PRO A 3 62.28 -29.24 12.56
N ASP A 4 61.69 -29.30 11.35
CA ASP A 4 60.34 -28.83 11.00
C ASP A 4 59.30 -29.60 11.79
N ALA A 5 58.48 -28.89 12.56
CA ALA A 5 57.36 -29.44 13.33
C ALA A 5 56.10 -29.55 12.47
N PRO A 6 55.55 -30.76 12.19
CA PRO A 6 54.38 -30.97 11.34
C PRO A 6 53.03 -30.63 11.99
N ILE A 7 53.00 -30.08 13.18
CA ILE A 7 51.78 -29.87 13.99
C ILE A 7 50.99 -28.62 13.58
N LEU A 8 51.67 -27.62 13.00
CA LEU A 8 51.04 -26.35 12.63
C LEU A 8 50.20 -26.37 11.33
N ARG A 9 50.34 -27.39 10.48
CA ARG A 9 49.59 -27.51 9.23
C ARG A 9 48.23 -28.16 9.36
N ARG A 10 48.00 -28.98 10.43
CA ARG A 10 46.72 -29.66 10.65
C ARG A 10 45.66 -28.76 11.32
N SER A 11 46.10 -27.84 12.18
CA SER A 11 45.20 -26.94 12.88
C SER A 11 44.58 -25.86 11.96
N ARG A 12 45.32 -25.38 10.92
CA ARG A 12 44.77 -24.40 9.95
C ARG A 12 43.68 -24.97 9.05
N ARG A 13 43.72 -26.26 8.70
CA ARG A 13 42.69 -26.88 7.87
C ARG A 13 41.43 -27.19 8.65
N LEU A 14 41.52 -27.51 9.94
CA LEU A 14 40.38 -27.76 10.82
C LEU A 14 39.62 -26.47 11.18
N ILE A 15 40.30 -25.33 11.31
CA ILE A 15 39.68 -24.03 11.57
C ILE A 15 38.93 -23.51 10.32
N LEU A 16 39.48 -23.76 9.12
CA LEU A 16 38.84 -23.31 7.88
C LEU A 16 37.58 -24.13 7.54
N THR A 17 37.53 -25.42 7.91
CA THR A 17 36.37 -26.29 7.65
C THR A 17 35.23 -26.07 8.61
N LEU A 18 35.47 -25.49 9.80
CA LEU A 18 34.42 -25.13 10.77
C LEU A 18 33.87 -23.72 10.58
N LEU A 19 34.61 -22.80 9.94
CA LEU A 19 34.15 -21.45 9.67
C LEU A 19 33.20 -21.33 8.46
N LEU A 20 33.33 -22.20 7.45
CA LEU A 20 32.46 -22.18 6.27
C LEU A 20 30.99 -22.48 6.56
N PRO A 21 30.61 -23.49 7.39
CA PRO A 21 29.21 -23.74 7.69
C PRO A 21 28.62 -22.68 8.64
N LEU A 22 29.44 -22.01 9.47
CA LEU A 22 28.99 -20.94 10.37
C LEU A 22 28.65 -19.66 9.58
N LEU A 23 29.42 -19.31 8.54
CA LEU A 23 29.10 -18.20 7.64
C LEU A 23 27.87 -18.49 6.76
N ALA A 24 27.68 -19.73 6.33
CA ALA A 24 26.49 -20.13 5.57
C ALA A 24 25.21 -20.09 6.43
N TRP A 25 25.34 -20.37 7.73
CA TRP A 25 24.19 -20.29 8.66
C TRP A 25 23.84 -18.85 9.03
N MET A 26 24.80 -17.93 9.14
CA MET A 26 24.54 -16.50 9.32
C MET A 26 23.91 -15.83 8.09
N GLY A 27 24.20 -16.32 6.87
CA GLY A 27 23.59 -15.82 5.65
C GLY A 27 22.13 -16.23 5.47
N ALA A 28 21.72 -17.38 6.00
CA ALA A 28 20.35 -17.88 5.90
C ALA A 28 19.36 -17.18 6.86
N THR A 29 19.85 -16.63 7.98
CA THR A 29 18.99 -15.93 8.94
C THR A 29 18.69 -14.47 8.55
N LEU A 30 19.47 -13.88 7.65
CA LEU A 30 19.22 -12.53 7.14
C LEU A 30 18.17 -12.47 6.03
N ALA A 31 17.83 -13.62 5.41
CA ALA A 31 16.83 -13.68 4.34
C ALA A 31 15.38 -13.85 4.83
N LEU A 32 15.18 -14.16 6.12
CA LEU A 32 13.85 -14.42 6.69
C LEU A 32 13.25 -13.25 7.50
N ALA A 33 13.91 -12.10 7.54
CA ALA A 33 13.54 -11.02 8.46
C ALA A 33 12.82 -9.85 7.80
N ASP A 34 12.53 -9.88 6.50
CA ASP A 34 12.34 -8.63 5.75
C ASP A 34 10.93 -8.36 5.20
N ASP A 35 9.92 -9.18 5.51
CA ASP A 35 8.56 -8.92 5.01
C ASP A 35 7.56 -8.43 6.09
N ARG A 36 8.02 -8.18 7.31
CA ARG A 36 7.15 -7.78 8.43
C ARG A 36 6.46 -6.44 8.17
N GLU A 37 7.21 -5.44 7.72
CA GLU A 37 6.65 -4.12 7.42
C GLU A 37 5.57 -4.19 6.33
N GLN A 38 5.79 -5.05 5.34
CA GLN A 38 4.84 -5.26 4.24
C GLN A 38 3.58 -5.98 4.73
N ARG A 39 3.74 -7.02 5.56
CA ARG A 39 2.61 -7.72 6.20
C ARG A 39 1.82 -6.78 7.09
N ASP A 40 2.50 -6.02 7.94
CA ASP A 40 1.88 -5.04 8.83
C ASP A 40 1.10 -3.99 8.03
N LEU A 41 1.62 -3.53 6.88
CA LEU A 41 0.91 -2.59 6.01
C LEU A 41 -0.34 -3.21 5.40
N VAL A 42 -0.29 -4.47 4.96
CA VAL A 42 -1.47 -5.20 4.42
C VAL A 42 -2.53 -5.37 5.51
N ASP A 43 -2.13 -5.75 6.73
CA ASP A 43 -3.05 -5.89 7.87
C ASP A 43 -3.68 -4.55 8.28
N GLN A 44 -2.88 -3.49 8.36
CA GLN A 44 -3.38 -2.14 8.62
C GLN A 44 -4.32 -1.66 7.52
N SER A 45 -4.04 -1.98 6.26
CA SER A 45 -4.93 -1.63 5.14
C SER A 45 -6.28 -2.33 5.24
N ARG A 46 -6.29 -3.61 5.64
CA ARG A 46 -7.53 -4.33 5.94
C ARG A 46 -8.30 -3.67 7.08
N MET A 47 -7.61 -3.30 8.17
CA MET A 47 -8.24 -2.62 9.31
C MET A 47 -8.80 -1.25 8.90
N THR A 48 -8.08 -0.49 8.10
CA THR A 48 -8.53 0.80 7.55
C THR A 48 -9.80 0.62 6.74
N LEU A 49 -9.84 -0.34 5.83
CA LEU A 49 -11.06 -0.63 5.05
C LEU A 49 -12.23 -0.97 5.98
N SER A 50 -12.02 -1.84 6.97
CA SER A 50 -13.04 -2.21 7.95
C SER A 50 -13.54 -0.99 8.74
N ASN A 51 -12.65 -0.05 9.11
CA ASN A 51 -12.99 1.20 9.78
C ASN A 51 -13.89 2.09 8.90
N PHE A 52 -13.58 2.21 7.60
CA PHE A 52 -14.39 2.97 6.64
C PHE A 52 -15.78 2.34 6.47
N LEU A 53 -15.85 1.02 6.44
CA LEU A 53 -17.12 0.30 6.32
C LEU A 53 -18.00 0.40 7.58
N ALA A 54 -17.39 0.52 8.75
CA ALA A 54 -18.10 0.67 10.02
C ALA A 54 -18.53 2.11 10.31
N ASP A 55 -17.93 3.10 9.64
CA ASP A 55 -18.19 4.51 9.92
C ASP A 55 -19.52 4.97 9.30
N THR A 56 -20.41 5.51 10.13
CA THR A 56 -21.73 5.97 9.70
C THR A 56 -21.68 7.15 8.73
N ASN A 57 -20.59 7.91 8.71
CA ASN A 57 -20.41 9.02 7.77
C ASN A 57 -19.93 8.56 6.39
N MET A 58 -19.55 7.29 6.22
CA MET A 58 -19.06 6.69 4.98
C MET A 58 -20.16 5.91 4.25
N THR A 59 -21.42 6.34 4.37
CA THR A 59 -22.56 5.66 3.71
C THR A 59 -22.37 5.59 2.20
N TRP A 60 -22.03 6.72 1.58
CA TRP A 60 -21.80 6.77 0.15
C TRP A 60 -20.66 5.82 -0.29
N PHE A 61 -19.56 5.79 0.45
CA PHE A 61 -18.43 4.88 0.19
C PHE A 61 -18.89 3.41 0.21
N ARG A 62 -19.67 3.01 1.24
CA ARG A 62 -20.20 1.64 1.35
C ARG A 62 -21.09 1.25 0.18
N ASP A 63 -21.96 2.17 -0.22
CA ASP A 63 -22.92 1.91 -1.28
C ASP A 63 -22.28 1.79 -2.67
N HIS A 64 -21.09 2.41 -2.87
CA HIS A 64 -20.42 2.51 -4.17
C HIS A 64 -19.09 1.78 -4.25
N ILE A 65 -18.62 1.13 -3.19
CA ILE A 65 -17.38 0.34 -3.25
C ILE A 65 -17.45 -0.79 -4.28
N GLN A 66 -18.64 -1.30 -4.58
CA GLN A 66 -18.89 -2.32 -5.60
C GLN A 66 -18.58 -1.82 -7.01
N ASP A 67 -18.67 -0.51 -7.25
CA ASP A 67 -18.42 0.13 -8.56
C ASP A 67 -16.92 0.36 -8.80
N ALA A 68 -16.10 0.16 -7.75
CA ALA A 68 -14.65 0.36 -7.84
C ALA A 68 -13.99 -0.70 -8.73
N LYS A 69 -13.14 -0.24 -9.64
CA LYS A 69 -12.21 -1.06 -10.41
C LYS A 69 -10.89 -1.29 -9.68
N GLY A 70 -10.59 -0.47 -8.68
CA GLY A 70 -9.44 -0.59 -7.81
C GLY A 70 -9.61 0.16 -6.51
N LEU A 71 -8.82 -0.22 -5.52
CA LEU A 71 -8.74 0.42 -4.21
C LEU A 71 -7.28 0.72 -3.90
N PHE A 72 -6.98 1.98 -3.55
CA PHE A 72 -5.71 2.35 -2.98
C PHE A 72 -5.92 2.77 -1.52
N ILE A 73 -5.25 2.08 -0.59
CA ILE A 73 -5.49 2.23 0.86
C ILE A 73 -4.19 2.65 1.52
N VAL A 74 -4.21 3.79 2.22
CA VAL A 74 -3.10 4.33 3.02
C VAL A 74 -3.55 4.38 4.49
N PRO A 75 -3.11 3.43 5.32
CA PRO A 75 -3.54 3.35 6.74
C PRO A 75 -3.06 4.52 7.59
N GLN A 76 -1.88 5.06 7.26
CA GLN A 76 -1.24 6.13 8.00
C GLN A 76 -0.72 7.19 7.04
N TYR A 77 -1.55 8.19 6.76
CA TYR A 77 -1.16 9.38 6.01
C TYR A 77 -0.85 10.49 6.99
N MET A 78 0.43 10.81 7.12
CA MET A 78 0.91 11.83 8.06
C MET A 78 1.09 13.15 7.32
N LYS A 79 0.56 14.24 7.89
CA LYS A 79 0.77 15.60 7.43
C LYS A 79 1.43 16.39 8.53
N GLY A 80 2.58 17.00 8.23
CA GLY A 80 3.27 17.93 9.11
C GLY A 80 3.54 19.23 8.39
N ALA A 81 3.29 20.37 9.04
CA ALA A 81 3.56 21.68 8.49
C ALA A 81 4.03 22.67 9.57
N LEU A 82 5.01 23.50 9.20
CA LEU A 82 5.38 24.74 9.92
C LEU A 82 5.18 25.94 9.00
N ILE A 83 6.06 26.15 8.04
CA ILE A 83 5.94 27.14 6.95
C ILE A 83 5.83 26.37 5.61
N TYR A 84 6.61 25.29 5.50
CA TYR A 84 6.54 24.30 4.44
C TYR A 84 5.98 23.04 5.04
N GLY A 85 5.02 22.42 4.39
CA GLY A 85 4.42 21.18 4.82
C GLY A 85 4.79 20.02 3.89
N ALA A 86 4.95 18.84 4.48
CA ALA A 86 5.01 17.60 3.77
C ALA A 86 3.93 16.66 4.31
N ALA A 87 3.37 15.87 3.42
CA ALA A 87 2.45 14.82 3.78
C ALA A 87 2.83 13.53 3.06
N GLY A 88 2.64 12.39 3.69
CA GLY A 88 2.93 11.10 3.06
C GLY A 88 2.57 9.91 3.90
N GLY A 89 2.54 8.76 3.24
CA GLY A 89 2.29 7.46 3.87
C GLY A 89 2.48 6.32 2.88
N SER A 90 2.73 5.13 3.39
CA SER A 90 2.76 3.91 2.58
C SER A 90 1.35 3.34 2.44
N GLY A 91 1.06 2.75 1.29
CA GLY A 91 -0.24 2.15 1.00
C GLY A 91 -0.15 0.97 0.06
N VAL A 92 -1.27 0.28 -0.06
CA VAL A 92 -1.42 -0.85 -0.99
C VAL A 92 -2.46 -0.53 -2.05
N PHE A 93 -2.20 -0.98 -3.27
CA PHE A 93 -3.13 -0.92 -4.38
C PHE A 93 -3.57 -2.32 -4.77
N VAL A 94 -4.87 -2.52 -4.92
CA VAL A 94 -5.48 -3.73 -5.46
C VAL A 94 -6.49 -3.35 -6.54
N ALA A 95 -6.61 -4.15 -7.59
CA ALA A 95 -7.60 -3.93 -8.63
C ALA A 95 -8.40 -5.18 -8.94
N LYS A 96 -9.63 -4.94 -9.41
CA LYS A 96 -10.56 -5.97 -9.82
C LYS A 96 -10.33 -6.33 -11.30
N ASP A 97 -10.26 -7.58 -11.60
CA ASP A 97 -10.28 -8.07 -12.97
C ASP A 97 -11.69 -7.94 -13.54
N GLU A 98 -11.82 -7.24 -14.65
CA GLU A 98 -13.14 -7.02 -15.28
C GLU A 98 -13.79 -8.30 -15.82
N LYS A 99 -12.99 -9.32 -16.14
CA LYS A 99 -13.49 -10.57 -16.74
C LYS A 99 -13.90 -11.59 -15.68
N THR A 100 -13.07 -11.73 -14.63
CA THR A 100 -13.27 -12.75 -13.59
C THR A 100 -13.96 -12.20 -12.35
N GLY A 101 -13.92 -10.88 -12.12
CA GLY A 101 -14.39 -10.24 -10.89
C GLY A 101 -13.46 -10.42 -9.70
N GLU A 102 -12.33 -11.11 -9.86
CA GLU A 102 -11.39 -11.36 -8.79
C GLU A 102 -10.53 -10.13 -8.48
N TRP A 103 -10.24 -9.90 -7.20
CA TRP A 103 -9.31 -8.88 -6.74
C TRP A 103 -7.87 -9.37 -6.81
N SER A 104 -6.95 -8.50 -7.22
CA SER A 104 -5.54 -8.79 -7.34
C SER A 104 -4.86 -8.93 -5.97
N GLU A 105 -3.64 -9.44 -5.98
CA GLU A 105 -2.69 -9.27 -4.90
C GLU A 105 -2.33 -7.78 -4.71
N PRO A 106 -1.91 -7.34 -3.49
CA PRO A 106 -1.56 -5.95 -3.22
C PRO A 106 -0.22 -5.55 -3.82
N ALA A 107 -0.20 -4.44 -4.58
CA ALA A 107 1.01 -3.75 -4.99
C ALA A 107 1.30 -2.60 -4.00
N PHE A 108 2.57 -2.38 -3.68
CA PHE A 108 3.00 -1.43 -2.66
C PHE A 108 3.40 -0.08 -3.27
N PHE A 109 2.94 1.00 -2.62
CA PHE A 109 3.22 2.36 -3.04
C PHE A 109 3.50 3.27 -1.85
N THR A 110 4.19 4.37 -2.11
CA THR A 110 4.24 5.54 -1.22
C THR A 110 3.42 6.65 -1.85
N MET A 111 2.56 7.27 -1.05
CA MET A 111 1.85 8.49 -1.39
C MET A 111 2.54 9.67 -0.71
N GLY A 112 2.87 10.72 -1.45
CA GLY A 112 3.53 11.89 -0.92
C GLY A 112 3.02 13.18 -1.55
N ALA A 113 2.94 14.25 -0.76
CA ALA A 113 2.58 15.58 -1.22
C ALA A 113 3.42 16.65 -0.51
N ALA A 114 3.81 17.69 -1.25
CA ALA A 114 4.33 18.92 -0.67
C ALA A 114 3.17 19.92 -0.54
N SER A 115 3.12 20.64 0.58
CA SER A 115 2.11 21.67 0.81
C SER A 115 2.75 22.96 1.30
N PHE A 116 2.19 24.09 0.88
CA PHE A 116 2.53 25.41 1.40
C PHE A 116 1.36 25.91 2.25
N GLY A 117 1.63 26.42 3.44
CA GLY A 117 0.59 27.02 4.28
C GLY A 117 1.02 27.19 5.72
N PHE A 118 0.50 28.24 6.37
CA PHE A 118 0.68 28.50 7.79
C PHE A 118 -0.25 27.60 8.62
N GLN A 119 0.05 26.31 8.72
CA GLN A 119 -0.67 25.40 9.62
C GLN A 119 0.34 24.73 10.53
N PHE A 120 0.27 25.06 11.82
CA PHE A 120 1.06 24.40 12.84
C PHE A 120 0.35 23.12 13.27
N GLY A 121 1.02 21.97 13.11
CA GLY A 121 0.50 20.73 13.64
C GLY A 121 0.94 19.49 12.86
N ALA A 122 0.81 18.35 13.52
CA ALA A 122 0.91 17.04 12.91
C ALA A 122 -0.48 16.39 12.91
N GLN A 123 -0.92 15.90 11.78
CA GLN A 123 -2.17 15.18 11.62
C GLN A 123 -1.92 13.81 11.02
N MET A 124 -2.56 12.79 11.57
CA MET A 124 -2.59 11.45 11.03
C MET A 124 -3.99 11.15 10.52
N SER A 125 -4.07 10.62 9.31
CA SER A 125 -5.33 10.28 8.66
C SER A 125 -5.22 8.91 7.99
N GLU A 126 -6.35 8.25 7.84
CA GLU A 126 -6.52 7.11 6.95
C GLU A 126 -7.05 7.62 5.61
N VAL A 127 -6.52 7.11 4.50
CA VAL A 127 -6.94 7.51 3.15
C VAL A 127 -7.33 6.28 2.37
N VAL A 128 -8.48 6.35 1.68
CA VAL A 128 -8.90 5.36 0.69
C VAL A 128 -9.25 6.08 -0.60
N LEU A 129 -8.63 5.66 -1.71
CA LEU A 129 -9.01 6.09 -3.05
C LEU A 129 -9.83 4.98 -3.71
N LEU A 130 -11.07 5.28 -4.12
CA LEU A 130 -11.82 4.45 -5.04
C LEU A 130 -11.40 4.79 -6.46
N VAL A 131 -10.85 3.84 -7.19
CA VAL A 131 -10.52 3.97 -8.61
C VAL A 131 -11.73 3.52 -9.41
N LEU A 132 -12.37 4.44 -10.14
CA LEU A 132 -13.64 4.21 -10.82
C LEU A 132 -13.47 3.83 -12.29
N THR A 133 -12.34 4.22 -12.90
CA THR A 133 -12.10 3.99 -14.33
C THR A 133 -10.94 3.06 -14.58
N GLN A 134 -10.96 2.35 -15.70
CA GLN A 134 -9.81 1.54 -16.13
C GLN A 134 -8.59 2.42 -16.39
N ARG A 135 -8.79 3.64 -16.94
CA ARG A 135 -7.72 4.62 -17.10
C ARG A 135 -7.02 4.94 -15.76
N GLY A 136 -7.78 5.08 -14.68
CA GLY A 136 -7.24 5.28 -13.34
C GLY A 136 -6.39 4.10 -12.88
N VAL A 137 -6.84 2.87 -13.11
CA VAL A 137 -6.07 1.65 -12.83
C VAL A 137 -4.76 1.65 -13.63
N ASP A 138 -4.86 1.82 -14.95
CA ASP A 138 -3.70 1.77 -15.86
C ASP A 138 -2.66 2.84 -15.52
N SER A 139 -3.13 4.05 -15.16
CA SER A 139 -2.25 5.15 -14.78
C SER A 139 -1.49 4.86 -13.48
N LEU A 140 -2.13 4.25 -12.48
CA LEU A 140 -1.48 3.83 -11.23
C LEU A 140 -0.40 2.77 -11.47
N LEU A 141 -0.61 1.89 -12.45
CA LEU A 141 0.33 0.81 -12.78
C LEU A 141 1.63 1.29 -13.44
N LEU A 142 1.67 2.54 -13.93
CA LEU A 142 2.91 3.16 -14.42
C LEU A 142 3.94 3.40 -13.32
N GLY A 143 3.54 3.24 -12.05
CA GLY A 143 4.43 3.28 -10.89
C GLY A 143 4.88 4.68 -10.46
N ASN A 144 4.48 5.73 -11.18
CA ASN A 144 4.70 7.14 -10.83
C ASN A 144 3.52 7.97 -11.32
N PHE A 145 2.56 8.19 -10.44
CA PHE A 145 1.27 8.78 -10.75
C PHE A 145 1.03 10.04 -9.90
N LYS A 146 0.62 11.13 -10.53
CA LYS A 146 0.25 12.38 -9.84
C LYS A 146 -1.25 12.60 -9.88
N LEU A 147 -1.86 12.68 -8.71
CA LEU A 147 -3.28 12.99 -8.54
C LEU A 147 -3.59 14.38 -9.09
N GLY A 148 -4.59 14.46 -9.96
CA GLY A 148 -5.01 15.69 -10.62
C GLY A 148 -4.28 16.00 -11.93
N ALA A 149 -3.09 15.42 -12.18
CA ALA A 149 -2.34 15.60 -13.43
C ALA A 149 -2.47 14.39 -14.36
N ASP A 150 -2.16 13.20 -13.85
CA ASP A 150 -2.16 11.96 -14.64
C ASP A 150 -3.53 11.25 -14.60
N GLY A 151 -4.39 11.62 -13.64
CA GLY A 151 -5.77 11.17 -13.53
C GLY A 151 -6.57 12.14 -12.67
N SER A 152 -7.81 12.34 -13.04
CA SER A 152 -8.71 13.23 -12.31
C SER A 152 -9.07 12.65 -10.95
N VAL A 153 -8.97 13.47 -9.90
CA VAL A 153 -9.35 13.11 -8.54
C VAL A 153 -10.41 14.05 -8.02
N ALA A 154 -11.43 13.51 -7.39
CA ALA A 154 -12.42 14.30 -6.68
C ALA A 154 -12.53 13.84 -5.22
N VAL A 155 -13.03 14.72 -4.36
CA VAL A 155 -13.33 14.36 -2.97
C VAL A 155 -14.63 13.59 -2.94
N GLY A 156 -14.63 12.42 -2.33
CA GLY A 156 -15.82 11.62 -2.14
C GLY A 156 -16.78 12.25 -1.12
N PRO A 157 -18.08 12.05 -1.25
CA PRO A 157 -19.06 12.56 -0.31
C PRO A 157 -18.89 11.92 1.07
N VAL A 158 -18.85 12.75 2.10
CA VAL A 158 -18.72 12.33 3.50
C VAL A 158 -19.79 13.01 4.33
N GLY A 159 -20.50 12.24 5.14
CA GLY A 159 -21.55 12.71 6.04
C GLY A 159 -22.69 11.71 6.21
N ALA A 160 -23.33 11.71 7.38
CA ALA A 160 -24.52 10.89 7.61
C ALA A 160 -25.69 11.43 6.77
N GLY A 161 -26.28 10.58 5.93
CA GLY A 161 -27.45 10.94 5.11
C GLY A 161 -27.11 11.65 3.77
N VAL A 162 -25.86 11.71 3.35
CA VAL A 162 -25.46 12.17 2.01
C VAL A 162 -25.75 11.07 0.97
N SER A 163 -26.99 10.64 0.93
CA SER A 163 -27.52 9.82 -0.15
C SER A 163 -28.27 10.72 -1.14
N GLY A 164 -27.58 11.18 -2.17
CA GLY A 164 -28.20 11.77 -3.35
C GLY A 164 -28.19 13.28 -3.51
N ALA A 165 -27.77 14.10 -2.53
CA ALA A 165 -27.84 15.57 -2.66
C ALA A 165 -26.59 16.24 -3.25
N THR A 166 -25.46 15.56 -3.23
CA THR A 166 -24.24 16.03 -3.90
C THR A 166 -23.78 14.92 -4.85
N THR A 167 -24.12 15.05 -6.10
CA THR A 167 -23.59 14.15 -7.13
C THR A 167 -22.08 14.35 -7.16
N PRO A 168 -21.27 13.44 -6.64
CA PRO A 168 -19.83 13.56 -6.79
C PRO A 168 -19.54 13.61 -8.29
N ASN A 169 -18.44 14.22 -8.67
CA ASN A 169 -18.03 14.17 -10.06
C ASN A 169 -17.62 12.73 -10.41
N LEU A 170 -18.63 11.89 -10.70
CA LEU A 170 -18.45 10.48 -11.09
C LEU A 170 -17.69 10.32 -12.42
N SER A 171 -17.41 11.43 -13.11
CA SER A 171 -16.49 11.44 -14.25
C SER A 171 -15.02 11.50 -13.82
N ALA A 172 -14.73 11.65 -12.52
CA ALA A 172 -13.38 11.55 -12.01
C ALA A 172 -12.88 10.09 -12.09
N ASP A 173 -11.59 9.93 -12.35
CA ASP A 173 -10.96 8.61 -12.37
C ASP A 173 -10.86 8.01 -10.96
N LEU A 174 -10.67 8.88 -9.95
CA LEU A 174 -10.53 8.49 -8.56
C LEU A 174 -11.40 9.36 -7.65
N LEU A 175 -11.96 8.74 -6.62
CA LEU A 175 -12.59 9.45 -5.50
C LEU A 175 -11.78 9.23 -4.23
N SER A 176 -11.44 10.34 -3.56
CA SER A 176 -10.66 10.32 -2.33
C SER A 176 -11.56 10.41 -1.10
N PHE A 177 -11.35 9.51 -0.16
CA PHE A 177 -11.98 9.51 1.15
C PHE A 177 -10.90 9.59 2.21
N VAL A 178 -11.00 10.56 3.11
CA VAL A 178 -10.01 10.80 4.16
C VAL A 178 -10.71 10.77 5.50
N ARG A 179 -10.20 9.95 6.41
CA ARG A 179 -10.65 9.84 7.79
C ARG A 179 -9.54 10.28 8.73
N ALA A 180 -9.68 11.46 9.32
CA ALA A 180 -8.80 11.93 10.39
C ALA A 180 -9.32 11.46 11.75
N LYS A 181 -8.47 11.34 12.77
CA LYS A 181 -8.91 10.98 14.12
C LYS A 181 -9.96 11.99 14.63
N GLY A 182 -11.24 11.59 14.56
CA GLY A 182 -12.37 12.31 15.18
C GLY A 182 -12.96 13.48 14.40
N LEU A 183 -12.37 13.90 13.28
CA LEU A 183 -12.91 14.98 12.45
C LEU A 183 -12.77 14.62 10.97
N PHE A 184 -13.87 14.70 10.23
CA PHE A 184 -13.87 14.60 8.78
C PHE A 184 -13.47 15.97 8.22
N ALA A 185 -12.33 16.03 7.57
CA ALA A 185 -11.94 17.17 6.77
C ALA A 185 -11.91 16.70 5.31
N GLY A 186 -12.61 17.40 4.44
CA GLY A 186 -12.38 17.27 3.00
C GLY A 186 -10.95 17.72 2.71
N VAL A 187 -10.02 16.77 2.71
CA VAL A 187 -8.62 17.04 2.37
C VAL A 187 -8.48 16.79 0.90
N SER A 188 -8.16 17.85 0.15
CA SER A 188 -7.72 17.68 -1.24
C SER A 188 -6.38 16.95 -1.24
N LEU A 189 -6.32 15.86 -1.99
CA LEU A 189 -5.10 15.10 -2.27
C LEU A 189 -4.50 15.49 -3.64
N GLU A 190 -5.03 16.54 -4.26
CA GLU A 190 -4.55 17.04 -5.54
C GLU A 190 -3.06 17.41 -5.46
N GLY A 191 -2.31 16.98 -6.47
CA GLY A 191 -0.86 17.15 -6.50
C GLY A 191 -0.07 16.11 -5.70
N ALA A 192 -0.71 15.19 -5.00
CA ALA A 192 -0.01 14.08 -4.37
C ALA A 192 0.51 13.11 -5.44
N ALA A 193 1.74 12.62 -5.24
CA ALA A 193 2.35 11.60 -6.07
C ALA A 193 2.24 10.22 -5.41
N LEU A 194 1.91 9.21 -6.22
CA LEU A 194 1.97 7.81 -5.84
C LEU A 194 3.14 7.18 -6.57
N ILE A 195 4.07 6.60 -5.82
CA ILE A 195 5.31 6.02 -6.34
C ILE A 195 5.37 4.56 -5.92
N SER A 196 5.58 3.65 -6.88
CA SER A 196 5.69 2.22 -6.60
C SER A 196 6.90 1.91 -5.71
N ARG A 197 6.73 0.91 -4.85
CA ARG A 197 7.75 0.39 -3.95
C ARG A 197 8.15 -1.03 -4.37
N ASP A 198 8.93 -1.12 -5.43
CA ASP A 198 9.33 -2.41 -6.01
C ASP A 198 10.19 -3.25 -5.05
N GLU A 199 10.98 -2.60 -4.19
CA GLU A 199 11.72 -3.27 -3.12
C GLU A 199 10.77 -3.90 -2.07
N TRP A 200 9.63 -3.28 -1.78
CA TRP A 200 8.62 -3.84 -0.88
C TRP A 200 7.89 -5.00 -1.53
N SER A 201 7.56 -4.88 -2.81
CA SER A 201 6.99 -5.97 -3.59
C SER A 201 7.93 -7.18 -3.62
N ARG A 202 9.24 -6.94 -3.83
CA ARG A 202 10.25 -8.01 -3.78
C ARG A 202 10.29 -8.69 -2.40
N ALA A 203 10.30 -7.92 -1.32
CA ALA A 203 10.34 -8.46 0.04
C ALA A 203 9.12 -9.33 0.32
N TYR A 204 7.92 -8.84 -0.03
CA TYR A 204 6.66 -9.51 0.25
C TYR A 204 6.41 -10.76 -0.59
N TYR A 205 6.83 -10.78 -1.88
CA TYR A 205 6.63 -11.89 -2.82
C TYR A 205 7.84 -12.79 -2.99
N GLY A 206 9.00 -12.42 -2.43
CA GLY A 206 10.25 -13.19 -2.53
C GLY A 206 10.91 -13.13 -3.91
N LYS A 207 10.39 -12.34 -4.86
CA LYS A 207 10.94 -12.14 -6.21
C LYS A 207 10.68 -10.71 -6.72
N PRO A 208 11.53 -10.18 -7.63
CA PRO A 208 11.27 -8.89 -8.25
C PRO A 208 10.00 -8.95 -9.10
N VAL A 209 9.06 -8.05 -8.82
CA VAL A 209 7.80 -7.92 -9.57
C VAL A 209 7.37 -6.45 -9.59
N SER A 210 6.87 -6.02 -10.73
CA SER A 210 6.28 -4.68 -10.91
C SER A 210 4.80 -4.66 -10.49
N PRO A 211 4.20 -3.49 -10.29
CA PRO A 211 2.76 -3.38 -10.07
C PRO A 211 1.92 -4.05 -11.17
N THR A 212 2.35 -3.97 -12.43
CA THR A 212 1.67 -4.62 -13.56
C THR A 212 1.73 -6.14 -13.47
N ASP A 213 2.87 -6.71 -13.04
CA ASP A 213 3.01 -8.16 -12.87
C ASP A 213 2.10 -8.68 -11.75
N ILE A 214 1.96 -7.88 -10.68
CA ILE A 214 1.11 -8.21 -9.54
C ILE A 214 -0.38 -8.10 -9.91
N VAL A 215 -0.78 -6.94 -10.43
CA VAL A 215 -2.19 -6.57 -10.56
C VAL A 215 -2.81 -7.12 -11.83
N ILE A 216 -2.12 -7.03 -12.98
CA ILE A 216 -2.66 -7.43 -14.28
C ILE A 216 -2.28 -8.86 -14.63
N ARG A 217 -0.97 -9.18 -14.59
CA ARG A 217 -0.47 -10.49 -15.00
C ARG A 217 -0.70 -11.56 -13.94
N ARG A 218 -0.90 -11.15 -12.66
CA ARG A 218 -1.16 -12.04 -11.53
C ARG A 218 -0.09 -13.11 -11.34
N GLU A 219 1.18 -12.73 -11.53
CA GLU A 219 2.34 -13.63 -11.51
C GLU A 219 2.77 -14.06 -10.11
N VAL A 220 2.16 -13.48 -9.08
CA VAL A 220 2.48 -13.74 -7.67
C VAL A 220 1.23 -13.99 -6.85
N LYS A 221 1.43 -14.73 -5.76
CA LYS A 221 0.43 -14.96 -4.71
C LYS A 221 1.12 -14.95 -3.36
N ASN A 222 0.46 -14.37 -2.36
CA ASN A 222 0.87 -14.47 -0.97
C ASN A 222 -0.38 -14.75 -0.11
N PRO A 223 -0.46 -15.90 0.58
CA PRO A 223 -1.63 -16.25 1.40
C PRO A 223 -1.97 -15.19 2.45
N HIS A 224 -0.99 -14.40 2.90
CA HIS A 224 -1.21 -13.33 3.87
C HIS A 224 -2.20 -12.26 3.37
N SER A 225 -2.24 -11.98 2.06
CA SER A 225 -3.15 -11.00 1.47
C SER A 225 -4.63 -11.45 1.43
N GLU A 226 -4.91 -12.73 1.66
CA GLU A 226 -6.28 -13.27 1.57
C GLU A 226 -7.25 -12.59 2.52
N THR A 227 -6.78 -12.18 3.69
CA THR A 227 -7.59 -11.47 4.68
C THR A 227 -8.05 -10.10 4.18
N LEU A 228 -7.19 -9.35 3.49
CA LEU A 228 -7.53 -8.07 2.86
C LEU A 228 -8.52 -8.28 1.71
N ARG A 229 -8.25 -9.24 0.82
CA ARG A 229 -9.15 -9.54 -0.32
C ARG A 229 -10.53 -10.02 0.16
N ALA A 230 -10.57 -10.85 1.20
CA ALA A 230 -11.82 -11.28 1.80
C ALA A 230 -12.61 -10.11 2.41
N GLU A 231 -11.96 -9.12 3.02
CA GLU A 231 -12.63 -7.93 3.56
C GLU A 231 -13.23 -7.09 2.42
N ILE A 232 -12.52 -6.94 1.28
CA ILE A 232 -13.04 -6.26 0.09
C ILE A 232 -14.29 -6.96 -0.45
N LEU A 233 -14.25 -8.29 -0.58
CA LEU A 233 -15.40 -9.06 -1.03
C LEU A 233 -16.60 -8.92 -0.09
N ARG A 234 -16.38 -9.00 1.24
CA ARG A 234 -17.44 -8.75 2.23
C ARG A 234 -18.03 -7.35 2.12
N ALA A 235 -17.21 -6.34 1.78
CA ALA A 235 -17.68 -4.98 1.60
C ALA A 235 -18.62 -4.86 0.40
N ILE A 236 -18.36 -5.58 -0.66
CA ILE A 236 -19.15 -5.59 -1.90
C ILE A 236 -20.44 -6.40 -1.74
N ASP A 237 -20.39 -7.50 -1.00
CA ASP A 237 -21.54 -8.40 -0.80
C ASP A 237 -22.54 -7.92 0.28
N ARG A 238 -22.21 -6.85 1.00
CA ARG A 238 -23.12 -6.22 1.97
C ARG A 238 -24.22 -5.44 1.24
N LYS A 239 -25.28 -6.15 0.83
CA LYS A 239 -26.55 -5.58 0.37
C LYS A 239 -27.58 -5.54 1.51
#